data_02ca5ef1d6117887de492e5c60b21105
#
_entry.id   02ca5ef1d6117887de492e5c60b21105
#
_cell.length_a   1.000
_cell.length_b   1.000
_cell.length_c   1.000
_cell.angle_alpha   90.00
_cell.angle_beta   90.00
_cell.angle_gamma   90.00
#
_symmetry.space_group_name_H-M   'P 1'
#
loop_
_entity.id
_entity.type
_entity.pdbx_description
1 polymer ?
#
loop_
_entity_poly.entity_id
_entity_poly.type
_entity_poly.pdbx_seq_one_letter_code
_entity_poly.pdbx_strand_id
1 'polypeptide(L)'
;MYDDFAVDVYNSLNGYYKKEYMVSGVESIFEEGMECMQLYTDMLAAYERLRNRLGVIDEDRDVEEMITALLCICEKVGLQMYHYGKIFADQK
;
A
#
# COMPACT_ATOMS: atom_id res chain seq x y z
N MET A 1 10.30 -17.19 -0.68
CA MET A 1 9.59 -16.60 0.46
C MET A 1 10.27 -15.32 0.90
N TYR A 2 9.49 -14.33 1.31
CA TYR A 2 10.05 -13.03 1.68
C TYR A 2 10.55 -13.06 3.13
N ASP A 3 11.60 -12.28 3.37
CA ASP A 3 12.23 -12.05 4.64
C ASP A 3 11.24 -11.34 5.59
N ASP A 4 11.15 -11.73 6.85
CA ASP A 4 10.25 -11.12 7.84
C ASP A 4 10.55 -9.64 8.04
N PHE A 5 11.82 -9.25 7.97
CA PHE A 5 12.20 -7.84 8.07
C PHE A 5 11.67 -7.05 6.87
N ALA A 6 11.70 -7.63 5.66
CA ALA A 6 11.13 -6.99 4.47
C ALA A 6 9.63 -6.74 4.63
N VAL A 7 8.91 -7.71 5.20
CA VAL A 7 7.48 -7.57 5.48
C VAL A 7 7.25 -6.46 6.51
N ASP A 8 8.06 -6.39 7.56
CA ASP A 8 7.96 -5.33 8.58
C ASP A 8 8.22 -3.95 7.98
N VAL A 9 9.22 -3.82 7.10
CA VAL A 9 9.50 -2.56 6.39
C VAL A 9 8.31 -2.18 5.52
N TYR A 10 7.76 -3.12 4.76
CA TYR A 10 6.60 -2.88 3.92
C TYR A 10 5.41 -2.39 4.73
N ASN A 11 5.10 -3.05 5.84
CA ASN A 11 3.97 -2.68 6.68
C ASN A 11 4.17 -1.32 7.35
N SER A 12 5.41 -1.00 7.76
CA SER A 12 5.73 0.32 8.31
C SER A 12 5.57 1.41 7.26
N LEU A 13 6.07 1.17 6.05
CA LEU A 13 6.00 2.13 4.94
C LEU A 13 4.56 2.44 4.56
N ASN A 14 3.67 1.45 4.62
CA ASN A 14 2.26 1.60 4.29
C ASN A 14 1.41 2.10 5.46
N GLY A 15 2.00 2.31 6.62
CA GLY A 15 1.28 2.79 7.79
C GLY A 15 0.36 1.77 8.43
N TYR A 16 0.60 0.47 8.21
CA TYR A 16 -0.22 -0.61 8.79
C TYR A 16 0.12 -0.86 10.26
N TYR A 17 1.27 -0.39 10.72
CA TYR A 17 1.68 -0.55 12.10
C TYR A 17 1.41 0.72 12.90
N LYS A 18 1.12 0.56 14.17
CA LYS A 18 1.13 1.69 15.10
C LYS A 18 2.56 2.24 15.18
N LYS A 19 2.67 3.53 15.48
CA LYS A 19 3.95 4.23 15.47
C LYS A 19 5.04 3.52 16.29
N GLU A 20 4.67 2.94 17.44
CA GLU A 20 5.62 2.24 18.33
C GLU A 20 6.13 0.90 17.77
N TYR A 21 5.45 0.34 16.77
CA TYR A 21 5.83 -0.93 16.14
C TYR A 21 6.50 -0.76 14.77
N MET A 22 6.63 0.49 14.32
CA MET A 22 7.25 0.77 13.03
C MET A 22 8.76 0.52 13.10
N VAL A 23 9.31 0.05 12.00
CA VAL A 23 10.76 -0.10 11.86
C VAL A 23 11.41 1.28 11.94
N SER A 24 12.45 1.41 12.75
CA SER A 24 13.18 2.67 12.91
C SER A 24 13.72 3.17 11.57
N GLY A 25 13.50 4.44 11.29
CA GLY A 25 13.96 5.07 10.05
C GLY A 25 13.00 4.93 8.87
N VAL A 26 11.89 4.19 9.05
CA VAL A 26 10.88 4.05 7.99
C VAL A 26 9.68 4.94 8.33
N GLU A 27 9.37 5.86 7.42
CA GLU A 27 8.19 6.72 7.55
C GLU A 27 7.06 6.17 6.67
N SER A 28 5.83 6.25 7.17
CA SER A 28 4.66 5.88 6.37
C SER A 28 4.46 6.85 5.21
N ILE A 29 4.26 6.31 4.01
CA ILE A 29 3.95 7.11 2.82
C ILE A 29 2.47 7.52 2.76
N PHE A 30 1.67 7.04 3.71
CA PHE A 30 0.24 7.35 3.81
C PHE A 30 -0.08 8.37 4.92
N GLU A 31 0.93 9.02 5.48
CA GLU A 31 0.69 10.10 6.44
C GLU A 31 0.16 11.35 5.73
N GLU A 32 -0.52 12.20 6.51
CA GLU A 32 -1.06 13.47 6.02
C GLU A 32 0.06 14.31 5.39
N GLY A 33 -0.20 14.84 4.20
CA GLY A 33 0.76 15.63 3.44
C GLY A 33 1.67 14.81 2.53
N MET A 34 1.63 13.49 2.63
CA MET A 34 2.41 12.62 1.76
C MET A 34 1.67 12.35 0.46
N GLU A 35 2.42 12.18 -0.62
CA GLU A 35 1.87 11.98 -1.97
C GLU A 35 0.95 10.77 -2.06
N CYS A 36 1.34 9.64 -1.44
CA CYS A 36 0.53 8.42 -1.47
C CYS A 36 -0.79 8.59 -0.73
N MET A 37 -0.82 9.38 0.34
CA MET A 37 -2.07 9.68 1.03
C MET A 37 -2.99 10.52 0.14
N GLN A 38 -2.46 11.47 -0.59
CA GLN A 38 -3.23 12.27 -1.53
C GLN A 38 -3.80 11.42 -2.65
N LEU A 39 -2.99 10.54 -3.24
CA LEU A 39 -3.44 9.63 -4.29
C LEU A 39 -4.53 8.68 -3.79
N TYR A 40 -4.39 8.18 -2.58
CA TYR A 40 -5.40 7.30 -1.96
C TYR A 40 -6.70 8.05 -1.73
N THR A 41 -6.63 9.28 -1.24
CA THR A 41 -7.80 10.14 -1.05
C THR A 41 -8.51 10.42 -2.38
N ASP A 42 -7.75 10.70 -3.43
CA ASP A 42 -8.30 10.93 -4.78
C ASP A 42 -9.00 9.68 -5.31
N MET A 43 -8.41 8.51 -5.06
CA MET A 43 -9.01 7.23 -5.43
C MET A 43 -10.36 7.02 -4.75
N LEU A 44 -10.43 7.27 -3.44
CA LEU A 44 -11.68 7.11 -2.68
C LEU A 44 -12.75 8.09 -3.16
N ALA A 45 -12.36 9.32 -3.49
CA ALA A 45 -13.29 10.31 -4.05
C ALA A 45 -13.83 9.87 -5.42
N ALA A 46 -12.97 9.30 -6.26
CA ALA A 46 -13.38 8.75 -7.55
C ALA A 46 -14.34 7.56 -7.38
N TYR A 47 -14.08 6.72 -6.41
CA TYR A 47 -14.95 5.58 -6.09
C TYR A 47 -16.33 6.07 -5.65
N GLU A 48 -16.39 7.09 -4.81
CA GLU A 48 -17.66 7.67 -4.37
C GLU A 48 -18.47 8.22 -5.55
N ARG A 49 -17.80 8.93 -6.47
CA ARG A 49 -18.46 9.42 -7.70
C ARG A 49 -18.99 8.26 -8.55
N LEU A 50 -18.23 7.18 -8.66
CA LEU A 50 -18.65 6.01 -9.41
C LEU A 50 -19.89 5.37 -8.79
N ARG A 51 -19.92 5.21 -7.48
CA ARG A 51 -21.07 4.65 -6.75
C ARG A 51 -22.32 5.51 -7.01
N ASN A 52 -22.17 6.84 -6.98
CA ASN A 52 -23.28 7.75 -7.23
C ASN A 52 -23.83 7.59 -8.65
N ARG A 53 -22.96 7.43 -9.65
CA ARG A 53 -23.39 7.23 -11.05
C ARG A 53 -24.08 5.89 -11.26
N LEU A 54 -23.66 4.86 -10.52
CA LEU A 54 -24.26 3.53 -10.59
C LEU A 54 -25.53 3.39 -9.74
N GLY A 55 -25.81 4.38 -8.89
CA GLY A 55 -26.94 4.32 -7.98
C GLY A 55 -26.77 3.32 -6.85
N VAL A 56 -25.51 2.98 -6.52
CA VAL A 56 -25.19 2.02 -5.45
C VAL A 56 -24.94 2.80 -4.17
N ILE A 57 -25.68 2.48 -3.11
CA ILE A 57 -25.56 3.14 -1.82
C ILE A 57 -24.38 2.54 -1.03
N ASP A 58 -24.24 1.23 -1.11
CA ASP A 58 -23.17 0.49 -0.45
C ASP A 58 -21.95 0.32 -1.37
N GLU A 59 -20.92 -0.33 -0.86
CA GLU A 59 -19.70 -0.62 -1.61
C GLU A 59 -20.01 -1.54 -2.81
N ASP A 60 -19.41 -1.24 -3.95
CA ASP A 60 -19.50 -2.09 -5.12
C ASP A 60 -18.50 -3.24 -4.98
N ARG A 61 -18.99 -4.47 -5.04
CA ARG A 61 -18.19 -5.67 -4.81
C ARG A 61 -17.06 -5.81 -5.83
N ASP A 62 -17.33 -5.53 -7.09
CA ASP A 62 -16.32 -5.68 -8.14
C ASP A 62 -15.21 -4.63 -8.02
N VAL A 63 -15.58 -3.40 -7.68
CA VAL A 63 -14.60 -2.33 -7.44
C VAL A 63 -13.74 -2.66 -6.22
N GLU A 64 -14.36 -3.16 -5.15
CA GLU A 64 -13.62 -3.59 -3.95
C GLU A 64 -12.63 -4.70 -4.28
N GLU A 65 -13.03 -5.65 -5.09
CA GLU A 65 -12.16 -6.73 -5.54
C GLU A 65 -10.98 -6.21 -6.36
N MET A 66 -11.23 -5.26 -7.25
CA MET A 66 -10.16 -4.62 -8.03
C MET A 66 -9.17 -3.88 -7.15
N ILE A 67 -9.66 -3.13 -6.18
CA ILE A 67 -8.79 -2.39 -5.25
C ILE A 67 -7.95 -3.37 -4.44
N THR A 68 -8.56 -4.41 -3.90
CA THR A 68 -7.86 -5.43 -3.12
C THR A 68 -6.79 -6.13 -3.96
N ALA A 69 -7.10 -6.48 -5.20
CA ALA A 69 -6.14 -7.11 -6.10
C ALA A 69 -4.94 -6.19 -6.39
N LEU A 70 -5.20 -4.90 -6.63
CA LEU A 70 -4.12 -3.94 -6.86
C LEU A 70 -3.24 -3.75 -5.64
N LEU A 71 -3.83 -3.71 -4.45
CA LEU A 71 -3.05 -3.62 -3.20
C LEU A 71 -2.18 -4.87 -3.00
N CYS A 72 -2.69 -6.04 -3.33
CA CYS A 72 -1.91 -7.27 -3.26
C CYS A 72 -0.76 -7.28 -4.28
N ILE A 73 -1.00 -6.79 -5.48
CA ILE A 73 0.04 -6.66 -6.50
C ILE A 73 1.14 -5.70 -6.02
N CYS A 74 0.75 -4.56 -5.45
CA CYS A 74 1.72 -3.59 -4.91
C CYS A 74 2.58 -4.21 -3.81
N GLU A 75 1.97 -5.00 -2.93
CA GLU A 75 2.72 -5.72 -1.89
C GLU A 75 3.76 -6.66 -2.51
N LYS A 76 3.35 -7.49 -3.48
CA LYS A 76 4.26 -8.42 -4.15
C LYS A 76 5.41 -7.70 -4.84
N VAL A 77 5.10 -6.62 -5.55
CA VAL A 77 6.11 -5.80 -6.24
C VAL A 77 7.10 -5.20 -5.22
N GLY A 78 6.57 -4.63 -4.14
CA GLY A 78 7.41 -4.00 -3.10
C GLY A 78 8.36 -4.99 -2.45
N LEU A 79 7.85 -6.17 -2.07
CA LEU A 79 8.66 -7.20 -1.44
C LEU A 79 9.69 -7.79 -2.41
N GLN A 80 9.33 -7.95 -3.68
CA GLN A 80 10.25 -8.42 -4.70
C GLN A 80 11.35 -7.40 -4.97
N MET A 81 11.03 -6.13 -5.01
CA MET A 81 12.01 -5.05 -5.16
C MET A 81 13.01 -5.05 -4.00
N TYR A 82 12.54 -5.21 -2.78
CA TYR A 82 13.40 -5.31 -1.62
C TYR A 82 14.36 -6.50 -1.75
N HIS A 83 13.84 -7.64 -2.16
CA HIS A 83 14.63 -8.86 -2.35
C HIS A 83 15.75 -8.64 -3.37
N TYR A 84 15.44 -8.08 -4.53
CA TYR A 84 16.44 -7.78 -5.55
C TYR A 84 17.45 -6.72 -5.08
N GLY A 85 16.97 -5.70 -4.38
CA GLY A 85 17.85 -4.68 -3.82
C GLY A 85 18.90 -5.28 -2.90
N LYS A 86 18.49 -6.23 -2.06
CA LYS A 86 19.38 -6.93 -1.15
C LYS A 86 20.41 -7.78 -1.91
N ILE A 87 19.97 -8.52 -2.92
CA ILE A 87 20.86 -9.34 -3.76
C ILE A 87 21.91 -8.46 -4.45
N PHE A 88 21.47 -7.37 -5.08
CA PHE A 88 22.37 -6.49 -5.81
C PHE A 88 23.32 -5.72 -4.89
N ALA A 89 22.90 -5.37 -3.70
CA ALA A 89 23.77 -4.74 -2.72
C ALA A 89 24.89 -5.68 -2.29
N ASP A 90 24.58 -6.96 -2.11
CA ASP A 90 25.56 -7.97 -1.68
C ASP A 90 26.59 -8.30 -2.77
N GLN A 91 26.33 -7.96 -4.01
CA GLN A 91 27.22 -8.21 -5.14
C GLN A 91 28.26 -7.10 -5.37
N LYS A 92 28.21 -6.04 -4.59
CA LYS A 92 29.13 -4.90 -4.75
C LYS A 92 30.44 -5.10 -3.98
#